data_73e81e2b2e02b35df3dc651a05eaf4de
#
_entry.id   73e81e2b2e02b35df3dc651a05eaf4de
#
_cell.length_a   1.000
_cell.length_b   1.000
_cell.length_c   1.000
_cell.angle_alpha   90.00
_cell.angle_beta   90.00
_cell.angle_gamma   90.00
#
_symmetry.space_group_name_H-M   'P 1'
#
loop_
_entity.id
_entity.type
_entity.pdbx_description
1 polymer ?
#
loop_
_entity_poly.entity_id
_entity_poly.type
_entity_poly.pdbx_seq_one_letter_code
_entity_poly.pdbx_strand_id
1 'polypeptide(L)'
;MVVKVNPILKTWWKDIQKNRELEANELLGGLTAFISVESDRHLIKALLKFWDTERLVFKFKDFELTPTIEEVGGFMGLAYKDLEMIVPHKPSPRSFLKQMGMCHNPCLLCLKEGWISLEFLYSRFGDEEGHQNFHREFACSSAKWERYRLNAFAVALLGSLVFPREGGKIHTGLCYVVRMLARGGKTLVPMILAEILRALTACTKGKKYFEGCNFLLQLWAVEHFYQRANKVDIVRGTMGNKIINHHLRMKYFISPVGTEDWFTYLKERSAVEIQWKYYWLKPRRAIIRGNELYFIELIGLNGVQPYAPLRVLRQFGQIQLIPLRSHMSHYGYDFGSELPQVNTILRRWKNVITIDVQENPPFCTPEYYVWLLEDAEHRDLSEGGLPGFGDEKERRWARNLLNTDYDITPEMKKQIVPNIGEQHD
;
A
#
# COMPACT_ATOMS: atom_id res chain seq x y z
N MET A 1 -7.43 -2.12 15.62
CA MET A 1 -6.11 -2.49 16.17
C MET A 1 -5.14 -2.65 15.01
N VAL A 2 -3.87 -2.27 15.15
CA VAL A 2 -2.83 -2.43 14.12
C VAL A 2 -1.83 -3.51 14.52
N VAL A 3 -1.15 -4.06 13.53
CA VAL A 3 -0.12 -5.09 13.73
C VAL A 3 1.07 -4.52 14.50
N LYS A 4 1.61 -5.35 15.38
CA LYS A 4 2.95 -5.19 15.97
C LYS A 4 3.83 -6.35 15.52
N VAL A 5 5.12 -6.10 15.41
CA VAL A 5 6.06 -7.16 15.03
C VAL A 5 6.14 -8.20 16.15
N ASN A 6 5.82 -9.45 15.79
CA ASN A 6 5.89 -10.57 16.73
C ASN A 6 7.36 -10.88 17.08
N PRO A 7 7.70 -11.11 18.37
CA PRO A 7 9.05 -11.49 18.79
C PRO A 7 9.61 -12.73 18.06
N ILE A 8 8.78 -13.73 17.79
CA ILE A 8 9.17 -14.92 17.01
C ILE A 8 9.72 -14.51 15.64
N LEU A 9 9.05 -13.59 14.92
CA LEU A 9 9.51 -13.14 13.62
C LEU A 9 10.84 -12.39 13.71
N LYS A 10 11.06 -11.61 14.78
CA LYS A 10 12.34 -10.93 15.05
C LYS A 10 13.46 -11.93 15.28
N THR A 11 13.22 -12.98 16.06
CA THR A 11 14.20 -14.04 16.32
C THR A 11 14.54 -14.79 15.04
N TRP A 12 13.51 -15.17 14.28
CA TRP A 12 13.70 -15.87 13.01
C TRP A 12 14.49 -15.05 12.01
N TRP A 13 14.19 -13.75 11.89
CA TRP A 13 14.95 -12.84 11.03
C TRP A 13 16.42 -12.76 11.39
N LYS A 14 16.75 -12.63 12.69
CA LYS A 14 18.14 -12.62 13.16
C LYS A 14 18.92 -13.87 12.73
N ASP A 15 18.24 -14.98 12.66
CA ASP A 15 18.85 -16.25 12.27
C ASP A 15 18.98 -16.37 10.73
N ILE A 16 17.98 -15.93 9.97
CA ILE A 16 18.06 -15.81 8.52
C ILE A 16 19.21 -14.87 8.11
N GLN A 17 19.40 -13.76 8.81
CA GLN A 17 20.45 -12.78 8.52
C GLN A 17 21.88 -13.37 8.58
N LYS A 18 22.11 -14.38 9.38
CA LYS A 18 23.45 -14.99 9.50
C LYS A 18 23.93 -15.60 8.18
N ASN A 19 23.05 -16.18 7.39
CA ASN A 19 23.44 -17.01 6.26
C ASN A 19 22.67 -16.73 4.95
N ARG A 20 21.47 -16.09 5.02
CA ARG A 20 20.53 -15.98 3.89
C ARG A 20 19.94 -14.57 3.71
N GLU A 21 20.56 -13.54 4.27
CA GLU A 21 20.03 -12.17 4.20
C GLU A 21 19.88 -11.67 2.77
N LEU A 22 20.86 -11.92 1.91
CA LEU A 22 20.84 -11.48 0.52
C LEU A 22 19.64 -12.09 -0.23
N GLU A 23 19.45 -13.39 -0.13
CA GLU A 23 18.35 -14.09 -0.81
C GLU A 23 16.99 -13.68 -0.28
N ALA A 24 16.88 -13.42 1.03
CA ALA A 24 15.65 -12.90 1.62
C ALA A 24 15.33 -11.49 1.08
N ASN A 25 16.35 -10.63 0.95
CA ASN A 25 16.19 -9.28 0.42
C ASN A 25 15.93 -9.27 -1.10
N GLU A 26 16.52 -10.21 -1.86
CA GLU A 26 16.18 -10.39 -3.27
C GLU A 26 14.73 -10.80 -3.47
N LEU A 27 14.21 -11.68 -2.61
CA LEU A 27 12.82 -12.17 -2.68
C LEU A 27 11.80 -11.12 -2.20
N LEU A 28 12.09 -10.42 -1.12
CA LEU A 28 11.15 -9.59 -0.37
C LEU A 28 11.44 -8.08 -0.47
N GLY A 29 12.53 -7.69 -1.10
CA GLY A 29 12.93 -6.29 -1.18
C GLY A 29 13.14 -5.68 0.20
N GLY A 30 12.65 -4.45 0.40
CA GLY A 30 12.72 -3.72 1.66
C GLY A 30 11.75 -4.19 2.74
N LEU A 31 10.88 -5.16 2.48
CA LEU A 31 9.88 -5.62 3.45
C LEU A 31 10.48 -6.20 4.72
N THR A 32 11.68 -6.78 4.66
CA THR A 32 12.41 -7.30 5.81
C THR A 32 12.74 -6.22 6.84
N ALA A 33 12.92 -4.97 6.40
CA ALA A 33 13.21 -3.84 7.27
C ALA A 33 12.01 -3.46 8.18
N PHE A 34 10.77 -3.83 7.82
CA PHE A 34 9.60 -3.60 8.67
C PHE A 34 9.68 -4.32 10.01
N ILE A 35 10.49 -5.38 10.12
CA ILE A 35 10.73 -6.09 11.38
C ILE A 35 11.33 -5.18 12.45
N SER A 36 12.06 -4.14 12.04
CA SER A 36 12.69 -3.14 12.92
C SER A 36 11.82 -1.90 13.16
N VAL A 37 10.68 -1.76 12.49
CA VAL A 37 9.79 -0.59 12.60
C VAL A 37 8.78 -0.79 13.72
N GLU A 38 8.63 0.20 14.58
CA GLU A 38 7.55 0.24 15.56
C GLU A 38 6.27 0.78 14.92
N SER A 39 5.14 0.14 15.19
CA SER A 39 3.87 0.58 14.64
C SER A 39 3.23 1.66 15.52
N ASP A 40 2.81 2.75 14.89
CA ASP A 40 2.03 3.82 15.53
C ASP A 40 0.54 3.65 15.24
N ARG A 41 -0.16 3.07 16.23
CA ARG A 41 -1.62 2.87 16.15
C ARG A 41 -2.41 4.18 16.16
N HIS A 42 -1.85 5.23 16.77
CA HIS A 42 -2.53 6.51 16.93
C HIS A 42 -2.55 7.27 15.62
N LEU A 43 -1.43 7.27 14.89
CA LEU A 43 -1.35 7.81 13.54
C LEU A 43 -2.34 7.09 12.59
N ILE A 44 -2.37 5.75 12.59
CA ILE A 44 -3.31 5.03 11.72
C ILE A 44 -4.76 5.35 12.05
N LYS A 45 -5.12 5.43 13.35
CA LYS A 45 -6.47 5.84 13.75
C LYS A 45 -6.82 7.28 13.36
N ALA A 46 -5.87 8.19 13.44
CA ALA A 46 -6.08 9.56 13.00
C ALA A 46 -6.28 9.65 11.48
N LEU A 47 -5.46 8.94 10.70
CA LEU A 47 -5.60 8.88 9.24
C LEU A 47 -6.98 8.36 8.79
N LEU A 48 -7.56 7.38 9.49
CA LEU A 48 -8.90 6.86 9.17
C LEU A 48 -9.98 7.94 9.21
N LYS A 49 -9.82 9.01 10.00
CA LYS A 49 -10.77 10.12 10.06
C LYS A 49 -10.76 10.99 8.79
N PHE A 50 -9.71 10.88 7.96
CA PHE A 50 -9.58 11.61 6.70
C PHE A 50 -9.87 10.74 5.47
N TRP A 51 -10.11 9.44 5.68
CA TRP A 51 -10.34 8.51 4.56
C TRP A 51 -11.74 8.64 3.97
N ASP A 52 -11.80 8.95 2.69
CA ASP A 52 -13.03 8.96 1.91
C ASP A 52 -13.29 7.58 1.30
N THR A 53 -14.31 6.89 1.79
CA THR A 53 -14.63 5.52 1.37
C THR A 53 -15.25 5.43 -0.03
N GLU A 54 -15.75 6.53 -0.57
CA GLU A 54 -16.34 6.57 -1.91
C GLU A 54 -15.30 6.90 -2.98
N ARG A 55 -14.41 7.81 -2.66
CA ARG A 55 -13.37 8.31 -3.57
C ARG A 55 -12.04 7.58 -3.45
N LEU A 56 -11.85 6.83 -2.34
CA LEU A 56 -10.66 6.05 -2.03
C LEU A 56 -9.38 6.91 -1.98
N VAL A 57 -9.50 8.06 -1.34
CA VAL A 57 -8.41 9.00 -1.05
C VAL A 57 -8.52 9.54 0.37
N PHE A 58 -7.41 10.02 0.90
CA PHE A 58 -7.44 10.86 2.09
C PHE A 58 -7.79 12.28 1.68
N LYS A 59 -8.78 12.86 2.34
CA LYS A 59 -9.17 14.25 2.15
C LYS A 59 -8.78 15.08 3.34
N PHE A 60 -7.88 16.01 3.12
CA PHE A 60 -7.42 16.99 4.09
C PHE A 60 -8.06 18.36 3.82
N LYS A 61 -7.58 19.39 4.52
CA LYS A 61 -8.15 20.74 4.49
C LYS A 61 -8.34 21.26 3.04
N ASP A 62 -7.27 21.29 2.25
CA ASP A 62 -7.23 21.89 0.91
C ASP A 62 -6.52 21.00 -0.13
N PHE A 63 -6.47 19.67 0.14
CA PHE A 63 -5.84 18.71 -0.77
C PHE A 63 -6.33 17.27 -0.54
N GLU A 64 -6.13 16.45 -1.56
CA GLU A 64 -6.31 14.99 -1.50
C GLU A 64 -4.96 14.28 -1.66
N LEU A 65 -4.78 13.16 -0.97
CA LEU A 65 -3.64 12.26 -1.08
C LEU A 65 -4.09 10.80 -1.06
N THR A 66 -3.31 9.93 -1.69
CA THR A 66 -3.44 8.47 -1.52
C THR A 66 -2.08 7.82 -1.75
N PRO A 67 -1.76 6.67 -1.10
CA PRO A 67 -0.57 5.93 -1.48
C PRO A 67 -0.61 5.56 -2.96
N THR A 68 0.49 5.80 -3.67
CA THR A 68 0.60 5.49 -5.10
C THR A 68 1.37 4.19 -5.34
N ILE A 69 1.18 3.59 -6.52
CA ILE A 69 1.94 2.39 -6.93
C ILE A 69 3.45 2.68 -6.90
N GLU A 70 3.84 3.87 -7.34
CA GLU A 70 5.21 4.35 -7.38
C GLU A 70 5.81 4.45 -5.97
N GLU A 71 5.07 5.01 -5.03
CA GLU A 71 5.50 5.16 -3.63
C GLU A 71 5.60 3.81 -2.93
N VAL A 72 4.58 2.96 -3.09
CA VAL A 72 4.59 1.60 -2.53
C VAL A 72 5.75 0.79 -3.08
N GLY A 73 5.94 0.78 -4.41
CA GLY A 73 7.09 0.12 -5.05
C GLY A 73 8.42 0.69 -4.60
N GLY A 74 8.50 2.02 -4.48
CA GLY A 74 9.68 2.74 -4.01
C GLY A 74 10.08 2.39 -2.58
N PHE A 75 9.13 2.39 -1.63
CA PHE A 75 9.40 1.99 -0.24
C PHE A 75 9.91 0.55 -0.12
N MET A 76 9.36 -0.35 -0.93
CA MET A 76 9.75 -1.75 -0.89
C MET A 76 10.96 -2.08 -1.74
N GLY A 77 11.41 -1.17 -2.61
CA GLY A 77 12.44 -1.48 -3.60
C GLY A 77 12.03 -2.59 -4.58
N LEU A 78 10.73 -2.76 -4.81
CA LEU A 78 10.17 -3.76 -5.71
C LEU A 78 9.75 -3.12 -7.03
N ALA A 79 10.15 -3.75 -8.12
CA ALA A 79 9.70 -3.36 -9.45
C ALA A 79 8.20 -3.65 -9.62
N TYR A 80 7.52 -2.79 -10.38
CA TYR A 80 6.10 -2.96 -10.73
C TYR A 80 5.85 -2.72 -12.22
N LYS A 81 6.69 -1.90 -12.87
CA LYS A 81 6.57 -1.55 -14.27
C LYS A 81 6.95 -2.74 -15.13
N ASP A 82 6.19 -2.95 -16.18
CA ASP A 82 6.40 -4.04 -17.15
C ASP A 82 6.32 -5.46 -16.55
N LEU A 83 5.79 -5.59 -15.32
CA LEU A 83 5.56 -6.85 -14.64
C LEU A 83 4.06 -7.16 -14.55
N GLU A 84 3.71 -8.43 -14.57
CA GLU A 84 2.32 -8.87 -14.38
C GLU A 84 1.92 -8.79 -12.89
N MET A 85 0.66 -8.45 -12.61
CA MET A 85 0.11 -8.60 -11.26
C MET A 85 0.06 -10.06 -10.85
N ILE A 86 0.32 -10.33 -9.58
CA ILE A 86 0.09 -11.67 -9.00
C ILE A 86 -1.41 -11.82 -8.79
N VAL A 87 -1.98 -12.89 -9.38
CA VAL A 87 -3.35 -13.29 -9.11
C VAL A 87 -3.34 -14.25 -7.92
N PRO A 88 -4.08 -13.98 -6.85
CA PRO A 88 -4.11 -14.87 -5.70
C PRO A 88 -4.73 -16.22 -6.09
N HIS A 89 -4.22 -17.27 -5.49
CA HIS A 89 -4.74 -18.62 -5.66
C HIS A 89 -4.91 -19.26 -4.29
N LYS A 90 -6.07 -19.86 -4.06
CA LYS A 90 -6.30 -20.67 -2.85
C LYS A 90 -5.74 -22.07 -3.10
N PRO A 91 -4.53 -22.39 -2.60
CA PRO A 91 -4.01 -23.75 -2.77
C PRO A 91 -4.85 -24.71 -1.94
N SER A 92 -5.05 -25.91 -2.46
CA SER A 92 -5.55 -27.00 -1.60
C SER A 92 -4.56 -27.25 -0.47
N PRO A 93 -5.00 -27.76 0.70
CA PRO A 93 -4.10 -28.12 1.79
C PRO A 93 -2.92 -28.98 1.34
N ARG A 94 -3.16 -29.95 0.46
CA ARG A 94 -2.10 -30.77 -0.14
C ARG A 94 -1.09 -29.98 -0.95
N SER A 95 -1.55 -29.01 -1.75
CA SER A 95 -0.67 -28.15 -2.56
C SER A 95 0.21 -27.27 -1.68
N PHE A 96 -0.33 -26.72 -0.61
CA PHE A 96 0.42 -25.96 0.39
C PHE A 96 1.50 -26.83 1.04
N LEU A 97 1.12 -27.99 1.59
CA LEU A 97 2.06 -28.91 2.24
C LEU A 97 3.19 -29.35 1.30
N LYS A 98 2.86 -29.66 0.03
CA LYS A 98 3.87 -29.99 -1.00
C LYS A 98 4.84 -28.83 -1.24
N GLN A 99 4.37 -27.62 -1.28
CA GLN A 99 5.21 -26.43 -1.49
C GLN A 99 6.14 -26.16 -0.29
N MET A 100 5.73 -26.56 0.91
CA MET A 100 6.51 -26.47 2.13
C MET A 100 7.32 -27.74 2.44
N GLY A 101 7.36 -28.71 1.53
CA GLY A 101 8.09 -29.97 1.74
C GLY A 101 7.46 -30.93 2.74
N MET A 102 6.23 -30.69 3.16
CA MET A 102 5.50 -31.48 4.16
C MET A 102 4.48 -32.41 3.48
N CYS A 103 4.95 -33.46 2.83
CA CYS A 103 4.10 -34.29 1.95
C CYS A 103 3.17 -35.28 2.68
N HIS A 104 3.22 -35.44 4.00
CA HIS A 104 2.49 -36.44 4.75
C HIS A 104 1.42 -35.92 5.71
N ASN A 105 0.46 -36.79 5.99
CA ASN A 105 -0.89 -36.54 6.46
C ASN A 105 -1.12 -35.86 7.84
N PRO A 106 -0.27 -35.98 8.87
CA PRO A 106 -0.59 -35.42 10.20
C PRO A 106 -0.74 -33.90 10.23
N CYS A 107 -0.10 -33.19 9.28
CA CYS A 107 -0.12 -31.73 9.25
C CYS A 107 -1.44 -31.14 8.70
N LEU A 108 -2.29 -31.93 8.08
CA LEU A 108 -3.58 -31.44 7.52
C LEU A 108 -4.54 -30.90 8.58
N LEU A 109 -4.43 -31.42 9.80
CA LEU A 109 -5.25 -30.96 10.94
C LEU A 109 -4.93 -29.51 11.36
N CYS A 110 -3.74 -29.02 11.01
CA CYS A 110 -3.33 -27.63 11.29
C CYS A 110 -3.84 -26.63 10.26
N LEU A 111 -4.35 -27.10 9.10
CA LEU A 111 -4.76 -26.27 7.98
C LEU A 111 -6.28 -26.07 7.95
N LYS A 112 -6.85 -25.67 9.07
CA LYS A 112 -8.27 -25.33 9.11
C LYS A 112 -8.55 -24.13 8.20
N GLU A 113 -9.45 -24.30 7.25
CA GLU A 113 -10.00 -23.21 6.42
C GLU A 113 -8.97 -22.38 5.61
N GLY A 114 -7.78 -22.93 5.36
CA GLY A 114 -6.74 -22.22 4.61
C GLY A 114 -5.90 -21.24 5.44
N TRP A 115 -5.87 -21.40 6.76
CA TRP A 115 -5.10 -20.58 7.68
C TRP A 115 -4.08 -21.42 8.46
N ILE A 116 -2.94 -20.76 8.79
CA ILE A 116 -1.89 -21.31 9.66
C ILE A 116 -1.45 -20.23 10.65
N SER A 117 -0.76 -20.65 11.72
CA SER A 117 -0.16 -19.72 12.67
C SER A 117 1.33 -19.48 12.37
N LEU A 118 1.86 -18.40 12.93
CA LEU A 118 3.29 -18.13 12.89
C LEU A 118 4.08 -19.20 13.65
N GLU A 119 3.57 -19.64 14.79
CA GLU A 119 4.17 -20.68 15.63
C GLU A 119 4.28 -22.00 14.88
N PHE A 120 3.27 -22.37 14.09
CA PHE A 120 3.30 -23.56 13.24
C PHE A 120 4.45 -23.52 12.23
N LEU A 121 4.66 -22.37 11.58
CA LEU A 121 5.77 -22.20 10.64
C LEU A 121 7.12 -22.20 11.37
N TYR A 122 7.22 -21.46 12.46
CA TYR A 122 8.46 -21.32 13.21
C TYR A 122 8.93 -22.65 13.81
N SER A 123 8.04 -23.45 14.39
CA SER A 123 8.38 -24.75 14.97
C SER A 123 8.97 -25.77 13.98
N ARG A 124 8.85 -25.51 12.67
CA ARG A 124 9.36 -26.37 11.61
C ARG A 124 10.50 -25.75 10.80
N PHE A 125 10.56 -24.44 10.77
CA PHE A 125 11.50 -23.73 9.89
C PHE A 125 12.29 -22.62 10.61
N GLY A 126 12.05 -22.41 11.92
CA GLY A 126 12.60 -21.27 12.64
C GLY A 126 14.08 -21.41 12.98
N ASP A 127 14.46 -22.54 13.53
CA ASP A 127 15.76 -22.78 14.15
C ASP A 127 16.27 -24.23 13.95
N GLU A 128 17.36 -24.58 14.62
CA GLU A 128 17.99 -25.90 14.54
C GLU A 128 17.07 -27.01 15.08
N GLU A 129 16.29 -26.74 16.12
CA GLU A 129 15.33 -27.70 16.63
C GLU A 129 14.25 -27.99 15.58
N GLY A 130 13.77 -26.95 14.92
CA GLY A 130 12.84 -27.06 13.77
C GLY A 130 13.43 -27.89 12.64
N HIS A 131 14.72 -27.71 12.32
CA HIS A 131 15.43 -28.53 11.34
C HIS A 131 15.46 -30.02 11.72
N GLN A 132 15.86 -30.33 12.95
CA GLN A 132 15.93 -31.71 13.43
C GLN A 132 14.57 -32.39 13.44
N ASN A 133 13.53 -31.69 13.90
CA ASN A 133 12.16 -32.18 13.91
C ASN A 133 11.64 -32.41 12.47
N PHE A 134 11.91 -31.47 11.56
CA PHE A 134 11.52 -31.59 10.15
C PHE A 134 12.25 -32.73 9.44
N HIS A 135 13.56 -32.89 9.69
CA HIS A 135 14.35 -33.98 9.12
C HIS A 135 13.84 -35.35 9.60
N ARG A 136 13.52 -35.48 10.90
CA ARG A 136 12.96 -36.70 11.48
C ARG A 136 11.59 -37.06 10.92
N GLU A 137 10.75 -36.05 10.69
CA GLU A 137 9.38 -36.24 10.20
C GLU A 137 9.32 -36.49 8.68
N PHE A 138 10.15 -35.82 7.87
CA PHE A 138 10.04 -35.80 6.43
C PHE A 138 11.28 -36.33 5.66
N ALA A 139 12.28 -36.79 6.34
CA ALA A 139 13.54 -37.29 5.75
C ALA A 139 14.15 -36.30 4.73
N CYS A 140 14.09 -35.00 5.00
CA CYS A 140 14.50 -33.95 4.11
C CYS A 140 15.97 -33.61 4.31
N SER A 141 16.73 -33.45 3.22
CA SER A 141 18.13 -32.99 3.32
C SER A 141 18.19 -31.53 3.77
N SER A 142 19.28 -31.15 4.45
CA SER A 142 19.50 -29.78 4.95
C SER A 142 19.41 -28.73 3.84
N ALA A 143 19.97 -28.99 2.65
CA ALA A 143 19.88 -28.07 1.53
C ALA A 143 18.44 -27.83 1.03
N LYS A 144 17.59 -28.86 1.05
CA LYS A 144 16.16 -28.70 0.73
C LYS A 144 15.42 -27.99 1.83
N TRP A 145 15.72 -28.29 3.10
CA TRP A 145 15.09 -27.63 4.24
C TRP A 145 15.39 -26.14 4.23
N GLU A 146 16.64 -25.72 3.99
CA GLU A 146 17.02 -24.31 3.93
C GLU A 146 16.22 -23.54 2.86
N ARG A 147 15.94 -24.15 1.71
CA ARG A 147 15.07 -23.55 0.70
C ARG A 147 13.62 -23.40 1.17
N TYR A 148 13.09 -24.43 1.85
CA TYR A 148 11.75 -24.35 2.43
C TYR A 148 11.68 -23.34 3.57
N ARG A 149 12.73 -23.24 4.37
CA ARG A 149 12.91 -22.28 5.45
C ARG A 149 12.76 -20.84 4.96
N LEU A 150 13.44 -20.46 3.88
CA LEU A 150 13.35 -19.14 3.28
C LEU A 150 11.93 -18.84 2.78
N ASN A 151 11.31 -19.80 2.10
CA ASN A 151 9.92 -19.66 1.64
C ASN A 151 8.93 -19.52 2.82
N ALA A 152 9.12 -20.32 3.86
CA ALA A 152 8.28 -20.27 5.07
C ALA A 152 8.43 -18.93 5.79
N PHE A 153 9.66 -18.43 5.91
CA PHE A 153 9.94 -17.11 6.47
C PHE A 153 9.26 -16.00 5.64
N ALA A 154 9.35 -16.07 4.30
CA ALA A 154 8.69 -15.11 3.42
C ALA A 154 7.16 -15.14 3.59
N VAL A 155 6.55 -16.32 3.68
CA VAL A 155 5.11 -16.46 3.97
C VAL A 155 4.75 -15.89 5.34
N ALA A 156 5.57 -16.16 6.36
CA ALA A 156 5.38 -15.66 7.72
C ALA A 156 5.46 -14.13 7.76
N LEU A 157 6.46 -13.53 7.10
CA LEU A 157 6.64 -12.09 7.04
C LEU A 157 5.47 -11.42 6.31
N LEU A 158 5.13 -11.92 5.12
CA LEU A 158 4.01 -11.37 4.35
C LEU A 158 2.68 -11.49 5.13
N GLY A 159 2.40 -12.62 5.75
CA GLY A 159 1.16 -12.84 6.50
C GLY A 159 1.09 -12.10 7.82
N SER A 160 2.24 -11.82 8.44
CA SER A 160 2.27 -11.12 9.73
C SER A 160 2.34 -9.60 9.60
N LEU A 161 3.02 -9.05 8.59
CA LEU A 161 3.30 -7.61 8.49
C LEU A 161 2.64 -6.93 7.29
N VAL A 162 2.48 -7.64 6.18
CA VAL A 162 2.00 -7.05 4.92
C VAL A 162 0.50 -7.30 4.71
N PHE A 163 0.05 -8.53 4.95
CA PHE A 163 -1.35 -8.96 4.83
C PHE A 163 -1.87 -9.53 6.15
N PRO A 164 -1.75 -8.79 7.26
CA PRO A 164 -2.09 -9.29 8.57
C PRO A 164 -3.58 -9.60 8.69
N ARG A 165 -3.89 -10.60 9.53
CA ARG A 165 -5.27 -10.94 9.87
C ARG A 165 -5.46 -10.88 11.37
N GLU A 166 -6.69 -10.59 11.78
CA GLU A 166 -7.07 -10.63 13.18
C GLU A 166 -6.79 -12.03 13.74
N GLY A 167 -6.22 -12.08 14.95
CA GLY A 167 -5.81 -13.34 15.58
C GLY A 167 -4.48 -13.90 15.07
N GLY A 168 -3.69 -13.16 14.30
CA GLY A 168 -2.36 -13.58 13.83
C GLY A 168 -2.38 -14.73 12.81
N LYS A 169 -3.53 -14.96 12.17
CA LYS A 169 -3.70 -16.01 11.15
C LYS A 169 -2.99 -15.64 9.86
N ILE A 170 -2.26 -16.56 9.29
CA ILE A 170 -1.53 -16.43 8.03
C ILE A 170 -2.28 -17.22 6.94
N HIS A 171 -2.60 -16.57 5.83
CA HIS A 171 -3.32 -17.21 4.72
C HIS A 171 -2.38 -18.13 3.92
N THR A 172 -2.76 -19.39 3.74
CA THR A 172 -1.93 -20.39 3.02
C THR A 172 -1.68 -20.03 1.55
N GLY A 173 -2.55 -19.21 0.94
CA GLY A 173 -2.39 -18.67 -0.41
C GLY A 173 -1.13 -17.83 -0.59
N LEU A 174 -0.56 -17.28 0.48
CA LEU A 174 0.71 -16.54 0.44
C LEU A 174 1.89 -17.42 -0.02
N CYS A 175 1.82 -18.72 0.17
CA CYS A 175 2.79 -19.66 -0.37
C CYS A 175 2.85 -19.60 -1.92
N TYR A 176 1.70 -19.47 -2.57
CA TYR A 176 1.64 -19.26 -4.02
C TYR A 176 2.22 -17.89 -4.42
N VAL A 177 1.92 -16.84 -3.66
CA VAL A 177 2.47 -15.49 -3.87
C VAL A 177 4.00 -15.52 -3.82
N VAL A 178 4.57 -16.09 -2.76
CA VAL A 178 6.03 -16.25 -2.60
C VAL A 178 6.64 -17.02 -3.77
N ARG A 179 5.99 -18.10 -4.22
CA ARG A 179 6.47 -18.86 -5.37
C ARG A 179 6.44 -18.05 -6.67
N MET A 180 5.44 -17.17 -6.86
CA MET A 180 5.39 -16.31 -8.05
C MET A 180 6.46 -15.23 -8.01
N LEU A 181 6.73 -14.64 -6.85
CA LEU A 181 7.85 -13.71 -6.66
C LEU A 181 9.19 -14.37 -6.99
N ALA A 182 9.45 -15.55 -6.43
CA ALA A 182 10.69 -16.30 -6.66
C ALA A 182 10.91 -16.70 -8.13
N ARG A 183 9.86 -16.82 -8.93
CA ARG A 183 9.95 -17.09 -10.38
C ARG A 183 10.27 -15.87 -11.22
N GLY A 184 10.08 -14.68 -10.65
CA GLY A 184 10.19 -13.42 -11.40
C GLY A 184 9.04 -13.15 -12.37
N GLY A 185 9.11 -12.00 -13.05
CA GLY A 185 8.11 -11.58 -14.05
C GLY A 185 6.78 -11.09 -13.48
N LYS A 186 6.61 -11.12 -12.15
CA LYS A 186 5.39 -10.68 -11.46
C LYS A 186 5.69 -9.71 -10.32
N THR A 187 4.72 -8.86 -10.01
CA THR A 187 4.84 -7.85 -8.96
C THR A 187 3.79 -8.01 -7.87
N LEU A 188 4.22 -7.76 -6.63
CA LEU A 188 3.39 -7.74 -5.42
C LEU A 188 2.82 -6.33 -5.13
N VAL A 189 3.38 -5.28 -5.73
CA VAL A 189 3.07 -3.88 -5.43
C VAL A 189 1.58 -3.56 -5.54
N PRO A 190 0.86 -3.92 -6.63
CA PRO A 190 -0.57 -3.66 -6.74
C PRO A 190 -1.39 -4.37 -5.67
N MET A 191 -1.01 -5.60 -5.29
CA MET A 191 -1.71 -6.37 -4.25
C MET A 191 -1.58 -5.70 -2.88
N ILE A 192 -0.41 -5.20 -2.53
CA ILE A 192 -0.19 -4.49 -1.26
C ILE A 192 -1.02 -3.21 -1.22
N LEU A 193 -0.98 -2.41 -2.28
CA LEU A 193 -1.79 -1.19 -2.36
C LEU A 193 -3.29 -1.51 -2.25
N ALA A 194 -3.77 -2.52 -2.98
CA ALA A 194 -5.17 -2.95 -2.92
C ALA A 194 -5.60 -3.30 -1.49
N GLU A 195 -4.81 -4.08 -0.76
CA GLU A 195 -5.14 -4.47 0.62
C GLU A 195 -5.05 -3.28 1.61
N ILE A 196 -4.19 -2.29 1.37
CA ILE A 196 -4.17 -1.05 2.15
C ILE A 196 -5.47 -0.25 1.94
N LEU A 197 -5.86 0.01 0.69
CA LEU A 197 -7.08 0.76 0.36
C LEU A 197 -8.33 0.04 0.89
N ARG A 198 -8.37 -1.28 0.77
CA ARG A 198 -9.46 -2.11 1.31
C ARG A 198 -9.53 -2.05 2.84
N ALA A 199 -8.38 -2.12 3.51
CA ALA A 199 -8.31 -2.05 4.97
C ALA A 199 -8.73 -0.68 5.49
N LEU A 200 -8.34 0.41 4.83
CA LEU A 200 -8.78 1.77 5.13
C LEU A 200 -10.31 1.86 5.06
N THR A 201 -10.91 1.44 3.96
CA THR A 201 -12.36 1.47 3.77
C THR A 201 -13.10 0.60 4.80
N ALA A 202 -12.59 -0.62 5.07
CA ALA A 202 -13.20 -1.52 6.04
C ALA A 202 -13.15 -0.96 7.47
N CYS A 203 -12.01 -0.35 7.86
CA CYS A 203 -11.87 0.24 9.20
C CYS A 203 -12.71 1.51 9.37
N THR A 204 -12.83 2.35 8.35
CA THR A 204 -13.73 3.52 8.38
C THR A 204 -15.19 3.08 8.50
N LYS A 205 -15.57 1.95 7.88
CA LYS A 205 -16.87 1.32 8.02
C LYS A 205 -17.07 0.50 9.32
N GLY A 206 -16.14 0.59 10.28
CA GLY A 206 -16.29 0.02 11.62
C GLY A 206 -15.49 -1.27 11.90
N LYS A 207 -14.71 -1.80 10.95
CA LYS A 207 -13.83 -2.94 11.23
C LYS A 207 -12.76 -2.55 12.24
N LYS A 208 -12.62 -3.33 13.32
CA LYS A 208 -11.72 -2.98 14.43
C LYS A 208 -10.24 -3.28 14.17
N TYR A 209 -9.94 -4.10 13.18
CA TYR A 209 -8.57 -4.54 12.87
C TYR A 209 -8.18 -4.11 11.45
N PHE A 210 -7.00 -3.46 11.34
CA PHE A 210 -6.45 -3.01 10.06
C PHE A 210 -5.70 -4.16 9.37
N GLU A 211 -6.28 -4.72 8.32
CA GLU A 211 -5.75 -5.89 7.59
C GLU A 211 -4.84 -5.54 6.41
N GLY A 212 -4.41 -4.29 6.29
CA GLY A 212 -3.39 -3.82 5.34
C GLY A 212 -2.03 -3.65 6.01
N CYS A 213 -1.00 -3.33 5.22
CA CYS A 213 0.34 -3.03 5.72
C CYS A 213 0.36 -1.67 6.44
N ASN A 214 0.10 -1.66 7.76
CA ASN A 214 0.13 -0.43 8.55
C ASN A 214 1.52 0.21 8.62
N PHE A 215 2.59 -0.58 8.53
CA PHE A 215 3.96 -0.05 8.52
C PHE A 215 4.22 0.80 7.27
N LEU A 216 3.79 0.32 6.10
CA LEU A 216 3.92 1.08 4.86
C LEU A 216 3.08 2.36 4.89
N LEU A 217 1.82 2.26 5.34
CA LEU A 217 0.94 3.42 5.46
C LEU A 217 1.49 4.47 6.44
N GLN A 218 2.08 4.03 7.55
CA GLN A 218 2.75 4.90 8.50
C GLN A 218 3.94 5.63 7.87
N LEU A 219 4.83 4.90 7.18
CA LEU A 219 5.99 5.49 6.51
C LEU A 219 5.56 6.47 5.42
N TRP A 220 4.55 6.11 4.64
CA TRP A 220 3.95 6.96 3.62
C TRP A 220 3.44 8.29 4.23
N ALA A 221 2.64 8.23 5.28
CA ALA A 221 2.09 9.41 5.92
C ALA A 221 3.21 10.30 6.47
N VAL A 222 4.19 9.73 7.15
CA VAL A 222 5.28 10.52 7.73
C VAL A 222 6.13 11.18 6.64
N GLU A 223 6.39 10.54 5.50
CA GLU A 223 7.13 11.18 4.40
C GLU A 223 6.39 12.39 3.83
N HIS A 224 5.08 12.36 3.77
CA HIS A 224 4.29 13.50 3.30
C HIS A 224 4.15 14.62 4.32
N PHE A 225 3.93 14.29 5.59
CA PHE A 225 3.58 15.26 6.63
C PHE A 225 4.75 15.74 7.47
N TYR A 226 5.91 15.05 7.40
CA TYR A 226 7.07 15.45 8.17
C TYR A 226 7.74 16.68 7.55
N GLN A 227 7.65 17.82 8.26
CA GLN A 227 8.40 19.02 7.88
C GLN A 227 9.85 18.91 8.34
N ARG A 228 10.77 19.03 7.40
CA ARG A 228 12.20 19.00 7.67
C ARG A 228 12.68 20.33 8.24
N ALA A 229 12.94 20.38 9.53
CA ALA A 229 13.73 21.45 10.10
C ALA A 229 15.22 21.39 9.68
N ASN A 230 15.75 20.20 9.42
CA ASN A 230 17.14 19.98 8.97
C ASN A 230 17.20 18.90 7.89
N LYS A 231 17.88 19.20 6.79
CA LYS A 231 18.27 18.21 5.76
C LYS A 231 19.31 17.25 6.35
N VAL A 232 18.85 16.20 6.99
CA VAL A 232 19.76 15.07 7.27
C VAL A 232 19.95 14.33 5.97
N ASP A 233 21.15 14.35 5.41
CA ASP A 233 21.48 13.60 4.23
C ASP A 233 21.22 12.12 4.47
N ILE A 234 20.28 11.56 3.71
CA ILE A 234 20.08 10.12 3.72
C ILE A 234 21.24 9.52 2.95
N VAL A 235 22.07 8.82 3.68
CA VAL A 235 23.14 8.03 3.11
C VAL A 235 22.59 7.16 1.97
N ARG A 236 23.23 7.21 0.81
CA ARG A 236 22.95 6.31 -0.32
C ARG A 236 23.11 4.89 0.18
N GLY A 237 22.01 4.20 0.39
CA GLY A 237 21.98 2.85 0.95
C GLY A 237 20.93 1.97 0.28
N THR A 238 20.89 0.71 0.66
CA THR A 238 19.84 -0.24 0.27
C THR A 238 18.47 0.27 0.71
N MET A 239 17.39 -0.25 0.13
CA MET A 239 16.02 0.17 0.47
C MET A 239 15.68 -0.12 1.94
N GLY A 240 16.19 -1.21 2.51
CA GLY A 240 16.11 -1.51 3.94
C GLY A 240 16.71 -0.41 4.81
N ASN A 241 17.89 0.13 4.44
CA ASN A 241 18.52 1.25 5.14
C ASN A 241 17.68 2.53 5.04
N LYS A 242 16.96 2.77 3.94
CA LYS A 242 16.06 3.91 3.81
C LYS A 242 14.88 3.82 4.79
N ILE A 243 14.27 2.65 4.94
CA ILE A 243 13.20 2.41 5.90
C ILE A 243 13.71 2.58 7.33
N ILE A 244 14.87 2.02 7.65
CA ILE A 244 15.49 2.15 8.98
C ILE A 244 15.87 3.60 9.28
N ASN A 245 16.49 4.30 8.34
CA ASN A 245 16.85 5.70 8.49
C ASN A 245 15.62 6.60 8.64
N HIS A 246 14.53 6.25 7.98
CA HIS A 246 13.24 6.92 8.13
C HIS A 246 12.70 6.73 9.55
N HIS A 247 12.72 5.50 10.07
CA HIS A 247 12.34 5.20 11.44
C HIS A 247 13.24 5.90 12.48
N LEU A 248 14.55 5.97 12.23
CA LEU A 248 15.48 6.72 13.08
C LEU A 248 15.19 8.21 13.07
N ARG A 249 14.81 8.80 11.94
CA ARG A 249 14.38 10.20 11.86
C ARG A 249 13.12 10.48 12.65
N MET A 250 12.20 9.53 12.71
CA MET A 250 11.01 9.63 13.56
C MET A 250 11.34 9.82 15.04
N LYS A 251 12.48 9.34 15.52
CA LYS A 251 12.93 9.55 16.89
C LYS A 251 13.29 11.02 17.20
N TYR A 252 13.62 11.79 16.18
CA TYR A 252 13.93 13.23 16.32
C TYR A 252 12.73 14.13 16.01
N PHE A 253 11.65 13.55 15.51
CA PHE A 253 10.39 14.24 15.35
C PHE A 253 9.61 14.16 16.66
N ILE A 254 9.16 15.31 17.18
CA ILE A 254 8.23 15.33 18.31
C ILE A 254 6.88 14.87 17.77
N SER A 255 6.71 13.55 17.74
CA SER A 255 5.46 12.94 17.27
C SER A 255 4.32 13.30 18.23
N PRO A 256 3.14 13.57 17.70
CA PRO A 256 1.93 13.62 18.52
C PRO A 256 1.77 12.34 19.35
N VAL A 257 1.36 12.45 20.60
CA VAL A 257 1.38 11.31 21.56
C VAL A 257 0.12 10.45 21.43
N GLY A 258 -1.00 11.04 21.04
CA GLY A 258 -2.30 10.41 21.01
C GLY A 258 -2.99 10.50 19.65
N THR A 259 -4.14 9.83 19.53
CA THR A 259 -4.94 9.86 18.28
C THR A 259 -5.49 11.26 18.01
N GLU A 260 -5.92 11.98 19.05
CA GLU A 260 -6.47 13.34 18.89
C GLU A 260 -5.36 14.35 18.55
N ASP A 261 -4.15 14.19 19.13
CA ASP A 261 -3.01 15.04 18.79
C ASP A 261 -2.58 14.82 17.32
N TRP A 262 -2.53 13.56 16.86
CA TRP A 262 -2.31 13.25 15.45
C TRP A 262 -3.40 13.82 14.55
N PHE A 263 -4.66 13.71 14.98
CA PHE A 263 -5.79 14.23 14.21
C PHE A 263 -5.68 15.75 14.07
N THR A 264 -5.44 16.47 15.17
CA THR A 264 -5.26 17.93 15.17
C THR A 264 -4.08 18.32 14.28
N TYR A 265 -2.93 17.65 14.43
CA TYR A 265 -1.75 17.90 13.62
C TYR A 265 -2.04 17.74 12.11
N LEU A 266 -2.70 16.67 11.71
CA LEU A 266 -3.03 16.39 10.29
C LEU A 266 -4.09 17.36 9.76
N LYS A 267 -5.07 17.73 10.58
CA LYS A 267 -6.16 18.65 10.23
C LYS A 267 -5.67 20.05 9.92
N GLU A 268 -4.64 20.50 10.64
CA GLU A 268 -4.06 21.84 10.47
C GLU A 268 -3.16 21.94 9.23
N ARG A 269 -2.73 20.83 8.65
CA ARG A 269 -1.83 20.84 7.49
C ARG A 269 -2.54 21.35 6.24
N SER A 270 -1.87 22.24 5.55
CA SER A 270 -2.27 22.76 4.24
C SER A 270 -1.40 22.19 3.12
N ALA A 271 -1.87 22.32 1.90
CA ALA A 271 -1.18 21.84 0.71
C ALA A 271 0.26 22.38 0.52
N VAL A 272 0.56 23.56 1.08
CA VAL A 272 1.90 24.17 0.99
C VAL A 272 2.88 23.62 2.03
N GLU A 273 2.38 22.94 3.05
CA GLU A 273 3.18 22.42 4.16
C GLU A 273 3.58 20.97 3.97
N ILE A 274 2.99 20.25 3.03
CA ILE A 274 3.28 18.84 2.82
C ILE A 274 4.36 18.61 1.76
N GLN A 275 5.02 17.48 1.86
CA GLN A 275 5.96 17.02 0.85
C GLN A 275 5.25 16.17 -0.19
N TRP A 276 4.94 16.73 -1.35
CA TRP A 276 4.21 16.05 -2.41
C TRP A 276 4.98 14.90 -3.07
N LYS A 277 6.30 15.02 -3.19
CA LYS A 277 7.19 14.03 -3.80
C LYS A 277 8.36 13.74 -2.88
N TYR A 278 8.79 12.49 -2.83
CA TYR A 278 9.95 12.12 -2.04
C TYR A 278 11.23 12.41 -2.83
N TYR A 279 12.18 13.12 -2.21
CA TYR A 279 13.45 13.47 -2.86
C TYR A 279 14.28 12.24 -3.26
N TRP A 280 14.09 11.10 -2.60
CA TRP A 280 14.78 9.84 -2.85
C TRP A 280 14.07 8.95 -3.87
N LEU A 281 12.80 9.19 -4.17
CA LEU A 281 11.99 8.44 -5.12
C LEU A 281 11.75 9.31 -6.36
N LYS A 282 12.41 8.94 -7.45
CA LYS A 282 12.33 9.69 -8.72
C LYS A 282 11.88 8.77 -9.87
N PRO A 283 10.62 8.35 -9.89
CA PRO A 283 10.09 7.62 -11.02
C PRO A 283 10.06 8.55 -12.24
N ARG A 284 10.48 8.06 -13.39
CA ARG A 284 10.39 8.83 -14.64
C ARG A 284 8.96 8.95 -15.14
N ARG A 285 8.18 7.89 -14.96
CA ARG A 285 6.79 7.81 -15.40
C ARG A 285 5.91 7.25 -14.30
N ALA A 286 4.70 7.79 -14.20
CA ALA A 286 3.66 7.34 -13.27
C ALA A 286 2.51 6.72 -14.04
N ILE A 287 1.88 5.69 -13.45
CA ILE A 287 0.68 5.04 -13.98
C ILE A 287 -0.53 5.84 -13.53
N ILE A 288 -1.32 6.37 -14.47
CA ILE A 288 -2.43 7.27 -14.14
C ILE A 288 -3.81 6.70 -14.37
N ARG A 289 -3.98 5.74 -15.26
CA ARG A 289 -5.26 5.09 -15.54
C ARG A 289 -5.13 3.81 -16.37
N GLY A 290 -6.16 2.99 -16.38
CA GLY A 290 -6.33 1.93 -17.38
C GLY A 290 -6.56 2.51 -18.78
N ASN A 291 -6.37 1.70 -19.82
CA ASN A 291 -6.62 2.14 -21.20
C ASN A 291 -8.10 2.49 -21.43
N GLU A 292 -9.00 1.66 -20.93
CA GLU A 292 -10.45 1.78 -21.10
C GLU A 292 -11.14 2.46 -19.89
N LEU A 293 -10.40 2.69 -18.78
CA LEU A 293 -10.94 3.18 -17.52
C LEU A 293 -10.11 4.37 -17.04
N TYR A 294 -10.74 5.32 -16.37
CA TYR A 294 -10.08 6.46 -15.70
C TYR A 294 -9.53 6.10 -14.31
N PHE A 295 -9.52 4.84 -13.95
CA PHE A 295 -8.93 4.26 -12.75
C PHE A 295 -8.21 2.96 -13.11
N ILE A 296 -7.54 2.37 -12.14
CA ILE A 296 -6.81 1.10 -12.27
C ILE A 296 -7.47 0.07 -11.35
N GLU A 297 -7.71 -1.12 -11.87
CA GLU A 297 -8.19 -2.25 -11.08
C GLU A 297 -6.97 -2.97 -10.48
N LEU A 298 -6.83 -2.95 -9.17
CA LEU A 298 -5.76 -3.64 -8.45
C LEU A 298 -6.25 -4.99 -7.94
N ILE A 299 -5.55 -6.06 -8.28
CA ILE A 299 -5.82 -7.39 -7.75
C ILE A 299 -5.18 -7.50 -6.37
N GLY A 300 -6.02 -7.51 -5.32
CA GLY A 300 -5.63 -7.78 -3.94
C GLY A 300 -5.61 -9.27 -3.61
N LEU A 301 -5.33 -9.60 -2.35
CA LEU A 301 -5.36 -10.99 -1.85
C LEU A 301 -6.80 -11.54 -1.76
N ASN A 302 -7.77 -10.67 -1.52
CA ASN A 302 -9.16 -11.05 -1.24
C ASN A 302 -10.19 -10.47 -2.21
N GLY A 303 -9.79 -9.61 -3.11
CA GLY A 303 -10.72 -8.92 -4.02
C GLY A 303 -9.99 -8.00 -4.98
N VAL A 304 -10.77 -7.31 -5.78
CA VAL A 304 -10.33 -6.23 -6.66
C VAL A 304 -10.63 -4.89 -6.01
N GLN A 305 -9.66 -4.00 -6.06
CA GLN A 305 -9.79 -2.66 -5.49
C GLN A 305 -9.50 -1.62 -6.59
N PRO A 306 -10.41 -0.66 -6.84
CA PRO A 306 -10.12 0.45 -7.72
C PRO A 306 -9.11 1.41 -7.09
N TYR A 307 -8.25 1.97 -7.93
CA TYR A 307 -7.25 2.97 -7.58
C TYR A 307 -7.32 4.11 -8.60
N ALA A 308 -7.47 5.33 -8.13
CA ALA A 308 -7.74 6.50 -8.95
C ALA A 308 -6.59 7.54 -8.89
N PRO A 309 -5.43 7.29 -9.50
CA PRO A 309 -4.28 8.22 -9.44
C PRO A 309 -4.55 9.58 -10.09
N LEU A 310 -5.54 9.69 -10.99
CA LEU A 310 -5.97 10.98 -11.54
C LEU A 310 -6.48 11.99 -10.49
N ARG A 311 -6.82 11.51 -9.29
CA ARG A 311 -7.22 12.37 -8.16
C ARG A 311 -6.03 12.97 -7.41
N VAL A 312 -4.82 12.47 -7.64
CA VAL A 312 -3.60 12.85 -6.91
C VAL A 312 -2.45 13.19 -7.85
N LEU A 313 -2.76 13.83 -8.97
CA LEU A 313 -1.79 14.23 -9.99
C LEU A 313 -0.66 15.10 -9.43
N ARG A 314 -0.93 15.89 -8.37
CA ARG A 314 0.07 16.69 -7.66
C ARG A 314 1.22 15.84 -7.10
N GLN A 315 0.97 14.57 -6.70
CA GLN A 315 2.02 13.64 -6.25
C GLN A 315 2.99 13.28 -7.38
N PHE A 316 2.61 13.50 -8.65
CA PHE A 316 3.45 13.30 -9.82
C PHE A 316 4.00 14.61 -10.43
N GLY A 317 3.84 15.74 -9.72
CA GLY A 317 4.24 17.06 -10.20
C GLY A 317 3.39 17.58 -11.36
N GLN A 318 2.22 17.01 -11.57
CA GLN A 318 1.25 17.43 -12.58
C GLN A 318 0.22 18.39 -11.98
N ILE A 319 -0.45 19.15 -12.86
CA ILE A 319 -1.54 20.02 -12.44
C ILE A 319 -2.76 19.18 -12.10
N GLN A 320 -3.32 19.41 -10.91
CA GLN A 320 -4.54 18.74 -10.49
C GLN A 320 -5.76 19.43 -11.09
N LEU A 321 -6.57 18.63 -11.78
CA LEU A 321 -7.86 19.03 -12.35
C LEU A 321 -9.00 18.41 -11.56
N ILE A 322 -10.22 18.93 -11.72
CA ILE A 322 -11.44 18.31 -11.18
C ILE A 322 -11.54 16.88 -11.71
N PRO A 323 -11.64 15.86 -10.84
CA PRO A 323 -11.76 14.47 -11.27
C PRO A 323 -13.09 14.22 -11.97
N LEU A 324 -13.07 13.44 -13.05
CA LEU A 324 -14.25 13.16 -13.89
C LEU A 324 -15.40 12.46 -13.15
N ARG A 325 -15.10 11.69 -12.09
CA ARG A 325 -16.10 11.01 -11.26
C ARG A 325 -15.70 10.96 -9.79
N SER A 326 -16.71 11.01 -8.94
CA SER A 326 -16.54 11.02 -7.48
C SER A 326 -16.61 9.63 -6.84
N HIS A 327 -17.40 8.69 -7.38
CA HIS A 327 -17.67 7.40 -6.72
C HIS A 327 -16.87 6.26 -7.32
N MET A 328 -15.82 5.82 -6.61
CA MET A 328 -14.93 4.71 -7.01
C MET A 328 -15.29 3.39 -6.33
N SER A 329 -15.91 3.44 -5.15
CA SER A 329 -16.18 2.27 -4.31
C SER A 329 -16.99 1.16 -5.02
N HIS A 330 -17.82 1.52 -5.97
CA HIS A 330 -18.69 0.58 -6.72
C HIS A 330 -17.90 -0.39 -7.61
N TYR A 331 -16.67 -0.08 -7.93
CA TYR A 331 -15.81 -0.90 -8.80
C TYR A 331 -14.96 -1.91 -8.01
N GLY A 332 -14.98 -1.83 -6.67
CA GLY A 332 -14.33 -2.80 -5.80
C GLY A 332 -15.26 -3.97 -5.47
N TYR A 333 -14.71 -5.18 -5.45
CA TYR A 333 -15.46 -6.36 -5.03
C TYR A 333 -14.56 -7.42 -4.41
N ASP A 334 -15.11 -8.21 -3.50
CA ASP A 334 -14.42 -9.34 -2.91
C ASP A 334 -14.53 -10.57 -3.81
N PHE A 335 -13.47 -11.39 -3.84
CA PHE A 335 -13.50 -12.66 -4.56
C PHE A 335 -14.48 -13.62 -3.89
N GLY A 336 -15.46 -14.09 -4.67
CA GLY A 336 -16.32 -15.20 -4.30
C GLY A 336 -15.65 -16.57 -4.54
N SER A 337 -16.45 -17.57 -4.90
CA SER A 337 -15.97 -18.91 -5.30
C SER A 337 -15.20 -18.89 -6.61
N GLU A 338 -15.48 -17.93 -7.48
CA GLU A 338 -14.84 -17.75 -8.79
C GLU A 338 -14.07 -16.43 -8.84
N LEU A 339 -13.06 -16.36 -9.72
CA LEU A 339 -12.29 -15.14 -10.00
C LEU A 339 -12.79 -14.53 -11.33
N PRO A 340 -13.92 -13.80 -11.33
CA PRO A 340 -14.46 -13.28 -12.57
C PRO A 340 -13.54 -12.18 -13.14
N GLN A 341 -13.41 -12.13 -14.45
CA GLN A 341 -12.74 -11.06 -15.20
C GLN A 341 -11.24 -10.83 -14.95
N VAL A 342 -10.55 -11.72 -14.22
CA VAL A 342 -9.11 -11.57 -13.96
C VAL A 342 -8.29 -11.35 -15.24
N ASN A 343 -8.58 -12.10 -16.31
CA ASN A 343 -7.87 -11.93 -17.58
C ASN A 343 -8.08 -10.55 -18.20
N THR A 344 -9.27 -9.97 -18.06
CA THR A 344 -9.57 -8.60 -18.51
C THR A 344 -8.77 -7.58 -17.69
N ILE A 345 -8.73 -7.73 -16.38
CA ILE A 345 -7.94 -6.86 -15.50
C ILE A 345 -6.45 -6.95 -15.84
N LEU A 346 -5.91 -8.15 -16.04
CA LEU A 346 -4.50 -8.34 -16.43
C LEU A 346 -4.20 -7.73 -17.80
N ARG A 347 -5.12 -7.81 -18.76
CA ARG A 347 -4.98 -7.15 -20.07
C ARG A 347 -4.96 -5.63 -19.92
N ARG A 348 -5.85 -5.06 -19.10
CA ARG A 348 -5.89 -3.62 -18.82
C ARG A 348 -4.61 -3.15 -18.13
N TRP A 349 -4.09 -3.94 -17.20
CA TRP A 349 -2.83 -3.65 -16.52
C TRP A 349 -1.64 -3.60 -17.49
N LYS A 350 -1.58 -4.48 -18.47
CA LYS A 350 -0.54 -4.46 -19.52
C LYS A 350 -0.60 -3.19 -20.39
N ASN A 351 -1.78 -2.59 -20.51
CA ASN A 351 -2.05 -1.43 -21.37
C ASN A 351 -2.39 -0.16 -20.58
N VAL A 352 -1.82 0.00 -19.39
CA VAL A 352 -2.01 1.20 -18.56
C VAL A 352 -1.43 2.44 -19.25
N ILE A 353 -2.10 3.56 -19.06
CA ILE A 353 -1.63 4.86 -19.52
C ILE A 353 -0.72 5.45 -18.45
N THR A 354 0.43 5.95 -18.89
CA THR A 354 1.43 6.56 -18.03
C THR A 354 1.72 7.99 -18.48
N ILE A 355 2.12 8.84 -17.54
CA ILE A 355 2.63 10.20 -17.80
C ILE A 355 4.05 10.34 -17.28
N ASP A 356 4.77 11.32 -17.80
CA ASP A 356 6.07 11.68 -17.26
C ASP A 356 5.88 12.43 -15.93
N VAL A 357 6.67 12.02 -14.92
CA VAL A 357 6.68 12.70 -13.63
C VAL A 357 7.45 14.02 -13.78
N GLN A 358 6.82 15.13 -13.41
CA GLN A 358 7.41 16.46 -13.52
C GLN A 358 8.09 16.88 -12.21
N GLU A 359 9.17 17.64 -12.32
CA GLU A 359 9.81 18.29 -11.16
C GLU A 359 9.09 19.61 -10.77
N ASN A 360 8.01 19.96 -11.44
CA ASN A 360 7.24 21.15 -11.17
C ASN A 360 6.69 21.19 -9.75
N PRO A 361 6.45 22.40 -9.20
CA PRO A 361 5.66 22.56 -7.98
C PRO A 361 4.28 21.90 -8.11
N PRO A 362 3.70 21.43 -7.01
CA PRO A 362 2.41 20.73 -7.00
C PRO A 362 1.24 21.71 -7.12
N PHE A 363 0.91 22.14 -8.32
CA PHE A 363 -0.22 23.04 -8.57
C PHE A 363 -1.54 22.30 -8.74
N CYS A 364 -2.64 23.05 -8.55
CA CYS A 364 -3.98 22.65 -8.99
C CYS A 364 -4.64 23.84 -9.73
N THR A 365 -5.67 23.54 -10.52
CA THR A 365 -6.44 24.61 -11.13
C THR A 365 -7.31 25.31 -10.07
N PRO A 366 -7.62 26.61 -10.27
CA PRO A 366 -8.52 27.33 -9.39
C PRO A 366 -9.89 26.63 -9.25
N GLU A 367 -10.41 26.07 -10.36
CA GLU A 367 -11.68 25.35 -10.38
C GLU A 367 -11.63 24.08 -9.50
N TYR A 368 -10.51 23.37 -9.51
CA TYR A 368 -10.33 22.20 -8.61
C TYR A 368 -10.35 22.64 -7.15
N TYR A 369 -9.68 23.74 -6.83
CA TYR A 369 -9.61 24.24 -5.47
C TYR A 369 -11.00 24.64 -4.95
N VAL A 370 -11.76 25.40 -5.74
CA VAL A 370 -13.15 25.76 -5.40
C VAL A 370 -14.01 24.52 -5.24
N TRP A 371 -13.96 23.59 -6.21
CA TRP A 371 -14.69 22.33 -6.15
C TRP A 371 -14.35 21.51 -4.91
N LEU A 372 -13.08 21.45 -4.50
CA LEU A 372 -12.65 20.70 -3.34
C LEU A 372 -13.22 21.28 -2.04
N LEU A 373 -13.27 22.61 -1.92
CA LEU A 373 -13.84 23.30 -0.76
C LEU A 373 -15.35 23.12 -0.70
N GLU A 374 -16.07 23.32 -1.81
CA GLU A 374 -17.51 23.14 -1.90
C GLU A 374 -17.92 21.71 -1.57
N ASP A 375 -17.19 20.73 -2.06
CA ASP A 375 -17.41 19.33 -1.76
C ASP A 375 -17.16 19.00 -0.26
N ALA A 376 -16.27 19.70 0.42
CA ALA A 376 -16.07 19.59 1.86
C ALA A 376 -17.31 20.06 2.63
N GLU A 377 -17.90 21.19 2.23
CA GLU A 377 -19.11 21.75 2.89
C GLU A 377 -20.32 20.85 2.79
N HIS A 378 -20.55 20.26 1.63
CA HIS A 378 -21.70 19.37 1.42
C HIS A 378 -21.66 18.12 2.31
N ARG A 379 -20.47 17.68 2.73
CA ARG A 379 -20.31 16.54 3.64
C ARG A 379 -20.55 16.89 5.11
N ASP A 380 -20.11 18.06 5.54
CA ASP A 380 -20.28 18.50 6.93
C ASP A 380 -21.79 18.58 7.30
N LEU A 381 -22.65 18.81 6.32
CA LEU A 381 -24.09 18.86 6.51
C LEU A 381 -24.76 17.46 6.59
N SER A 382 -24.14 16.42 6.05
CA SER A 382 -24.77 15.09 5.92
C SER A 382 -24.35 14.06 6.97
N GLU A 383 -23.21 14.21 7.64
CA GLU A 383 -22.63 13.13 8.46
C GLU A 383 -22.17 13.53 9.89
N GLY A 384 -22.54 14.71 10.40
CA GLY A 384 -22.06 15.18 11.70
C GLY A 384 -20.54 15.32 11.75
N GLY A 385 -19.96 15.66 10.61
CA GLY A 385 -18.59 15.44 10.24
C GLY A 385 -17.61 16.50 10.73
N LEU A 386 -16.53 16.62 10.03
CA LEU A 386 -15.40 17.52 10.29
C LEU A 386 -15.85 18.98 10.26
N PRO A 387 -15.41 19.84 11.20
CA PRO A 387 -15.74 21.27 11.20
C PRO A 387 -15.31 21.93 9.90
N GLY A 388 -16.16 22.81 9.39
CA GLY A 388 -16.08 23.44 8.08
C GLY A 388 -14.69 23.84 7.62
N PHE A 389 -14.36 23.40 6.44
CA PHE A 389 -13.13 23.75 5.74
C PHE A 389 -13.35 25.04 4.95
N GLY A 390 -12.47 26.01 5.18
CA GLY A 390 -12.45 27.25 4.43
C GLY A 390 -13.32 28.34 5.02
N ASP A 391 -12.69 29.38 5.53
CA ASP A 391 -13.38 30.59 5.88
C ASP A 391 -13.79 31.34 4.60
N GLU A 392 -14.68 32.31 4.70
CA GLU A 392 -15.13 33.19 3.61
C GLU A 392 -13.93 33.83 2.87
N LYS A 393 -12.83 34.03 3.57
CA LYS A 393 -11.60 34.63 3.07
C LYS A 393 -10.84 33.70 2.13
N GLU A 394 -10.79 32.39 2.44
CA GLU A 394 -10.19 31.35 1.58
C GLU A 394 -11.02 31.14 0.31
N ARG A 395 -12.35 31.13 0.44
CA ARG A 395 -13.27 31.06 -0.73
C ARG A 395 -13.15 32.28 -1.64
N ARG A 396 -13.03 33.47 -1.06
CA ARG A 396 -12.84 34.71 -1.81
C ARG A 396 -11.49 34.73 -2.53
N TRP A 397 -10.44 34.22 -1.88
CA TRP A 397 -9.14 34.06 -2.52
C TRP A 397 -9.19 33.04 -3.68
N ALA A 398 -9.82 31.89 -3.51
CA ALA A 398 -10.00 30.89 -4.55
C ALA A 398 -10.78 31.45 -5.77
N ARG A 399 -11.86 32.23 -5.52
CA ARG A 399 -12.61 32.91 -6.62
C ARG A 399 -11.76 33.96 -7.35
N ASN A 400 -10.87 34.63 -6.65
CA ASN A 400 -9.96 35.60 -7.27
C ASN A 400 -8.91 34.91 -8.15
N LEU A 401 -8.48 33.68 -7.80
CA LEU A 401 -7.58 32.88 -8.63
C LEU A 401 -8.24 32.41 -9.94
N LEU A 402 -9.57 32.28 -9.99
CA LEU A 402 -10.31 31.94 -11.22
C LEU A 402 -10.15 33.00 -12.33
N ASN A 403 -9.79 34.23 -11.96
CA ASN A 403 -9.59 35.34 -12.89
C ASN A 403 -8.15 35.46 -13.41
N THR A 404 -7.26 34.52 -13.03
CA THR A 404 -5.89 34.49 -13.58
C THR A 404 -5.79 33.41 -14.64
N ASP A 405 -5.36 33.78 -15.84
CA ASP A 405 -5.15 32.87 -16.97
C ASP A 405 -4.04 31.86 -16.65
N TYR A 406 -4.43 30.66 -16.28
CA TYR A 406 -3.53 29.50 -16.28
C TYR A 406 -3.67 28.77 -17.62
N ASP A 407 -2.64 28.86 -18.44
CA ASP A 407 -2.56 28.14 -19.73
C ASP A 407 -2.39 26.61 -19.46
N ILE A 408 -3.51 25.94 -19.34
CA ILE A 408 -3.53 24.47 -19.47
C ILE A 408 -3.63 24.18 -20.95
N THR A 409 -2.53 23.74 -21.56
CA THR A 409 -2.52 23.42 -22.97
C THR A 409 -3.51 22.34 -23.34
N PRO A 410 -4.10 22.32 -24.54
CA PRO A 410 -4.96 21.26 -25.04
C PRO A 410 -4.32 19.86 -24.96
N GLU A 411 -2.98 19.80 -25.14
CA GLU A 411 -2.20 18.57 -25.01
C GLU A 411 -2.20 18.01 -23.57
N MET A 412 -2.08 18.84 -22.56
CA MET A 412 -2.15 18.45 -21.16
C MET A 412 -3.54 17.92 -20.82
N LYS A 413 -4.60 18.54 -21.33
CA LYS A 413 -5.98 18.04 -21.18
C LYS A 413 -6.16 16.67 -21.82
N LYS A 414 -5.62 16.45 -23.03
CA LYS A 414 -5.71 15.14 -23.73
C LYS A 414 -4.96 14.01 -23.00
N GLN A 415 -3.85 14.31 -22.35
CA GLN A 415 -3.10 13.30 -21.58
C GLN A 415 -3.83 12.88 -20.30
N ILE A 416 -4.56 13.80 -19.68
CA ILE A 416 -5.19 13.61 -18.37
C ILE A 416 -6.63 13.12 -18.52
N VAL A 417 -7.36 13.63 -19.52
CA VAL A 417 -8.76 13.26 -19.79
C VAL A 417 -8.77 12.17 -20.86
N PRO A 418 -9.43 11.01 -20.63
CA PRO A 418 -9.68 10.06 -21.71
C PRO A 418 -10.39 10.80 -22.85
N ASN A 419 -9.98 10.54 -24.08
CA ASN A 419 -10.85 10.86 -25.23
C ASN A 419 -12.18 10.11 -24.97
N ILE A 420 -13.17 10.84 -24.50
CA ILE A 420 -14.56 10.41 -24.54
C ILE A 420 -14.93 10.59 -26.02
N GLY A 421 -14.44 9.69 -26.86
CA GLY A 421 -15.00 9.48 -28.19
C GLY A 421 -16.42 9.05 -27.94
N GLU A 422 -17.33 9.96 -28.25
CA GLU A 422 -18.68 9.73 -28.69
C GLU A 422 -19.20 8.29 -28.48
N GLN A 423 -19.76 8.04 -27.33
CA GLN A 423 -20.87 7.10 -27.22
C GLN A 423 -22.13 7.97 -27.18
N HIS A 424 -22.52 8.35 -28.37
CA HIS A 424 -23.91 8.67 -28.69
C HIS A 424 -24.70 7.38 -28.75
N ASP A 425 -25.85 7.41 -28.07
CA ASP A 425 -27.03 6.56 -28.07
C ASP A 425 -26.92 5.19 -27.43
#